data_f5f2fd9c0313b9ece6742e8fd55be56b
#
_entry.id   f5f2fd9c0313b9ece6742e8fd55be56b
#
_cell.length_a   1.000
_cell.length_b   1.000
_cell.length_c   1.000
_cell.angle_alpha   90.00
_cell.angle_beta   90.00
_cell.angle_gamma   90.00
#
_symmetry.space_group_name_H-M   'P 1'
#
loop_
_entity.id
_entity.type
_entity.pdbx_description
1 polymer ?
#
loop_
_entity_poly.entity_id
_entity_poly.type
_entity_poly.pdbx_seq_one_letter_code
_entity_poly.pdbx_strand_id
1 'polypeptide(L)'
;NPAVVNYTTAVFNFRKPFFLFTFVAMSQKWIYKPEPDEEIVDGLISSIGFGTLESKILVLREIDNYQKAREFFKPNGTDIHNPFLMADMQKAVERIATAIENGEKILVYGDYDVDGTTAVALMYLYLSKIVDKKYLDFYIPDRNVEGYGISDEGIHFAKDNGFSLIIALDCGIKSVDKIDLANSVGVDFIICDHHLPGDKLPKAVAVLDPKRKDCRYPYKELSGCGVGFKLCQGLNTIYKIPESELFELTDLLAISIASDIVAMTGENRVLAKQGLKFLRKTRKFGLRLLIPEEKLAHFEISNIVFDIAPKINAAGRISHAKASVELMISDNLKQAHQIVNEIVNLNDERREMDINITQSALNQVLELEKVERYSTIVYDPSWNKGVIGIVASRLIENYYKPTLVFTEGNNGEMVASARSVADFDIHKALEFCSDLFMKFGGHQAAAGLSMEKDKFEEFKVRFEEYVKMNIQEHQKEPSIYIDSVVKPEDLNREFFNFHRKLAPFGPHNMKPVLVLKNVKVNGYVRLMGKENTHLKFNILQPTTGRNIECVGFRFGQFAEDFKAKTFDLAFTIEENHWKGNVSHFLNIRDVKFHN
;
A
#
# COMPACT_ATOMS: atom_id res chain seq x y z
N ASN A 1 0.98 -49.46 12.52
CA ASN A 1 2.24 -48.76 12.18
C ASN A 1 2.01 -47.76 11.05
N PRO A 2 1.93 -46.48 11.33
CA PRO A 2 2.01 -45.47 10.28
C PRO A 2 3.46 -44.96 10.19
N ALA A 3 3.95 -44.89 8.97
CA ALA A 3 5.26 -44.38 8.63
C ALA A 3 5.34 -42.88 8.87
N VAL A 4 6.28 -42.48 9.69
CA VAL A 4 6.70 -41.09 9.89
C VAL A 4 7.56 -40.68 8.70
N VAL A 5 7.08 -39.75 7.88
CA VAL A 5 7.89 -39.14 6.83
C VAL A 5 8.57 -37.93 7.44
N ASN A 6 9.87 -38.06 7.67
CA ASN A 6 10.75 -36.97 8.07
C ASN A 6 10.98 -36.03 6.89
N TYR A 7 10.47 -34.77 6.97
CA TYR A 7 10.91 -33.71 6.09
C TYR A 7 12.21 -33.09 6.64
N THR A 8 13.31 -33.51 6.05
CA THR A 8 14.62 -32.85 6.23
C THR A 8 14.61 -31.47 5.59
N THR A 9 14.87 -30.48 6.40
CA THR A 9 15.13 -29.09 6.04
C THR A 9 16.27 -29.00 5.03
N ALA A 10 15.96 -28.69 3.79
CA ALA A 10 16.95 -28.32 2.78
C ALA A 10 17.45 -26.89 3.10
N VAL A 11 18.62 -26.80 3.73
CA VAL A 11 19.36 -25.55 3.91
C VAL A 11 19.98 -25.21 2.56
N PHE A 12 19.38 -24.28 1.82
CA PHE A 12 20.01 -23.71 0.64
C PHE A 12 21.15 -22.77 1.05
N ASN A 13 22.37 -23.24 0.87
CA ASN A 13 23.61 -22.46 0.98
C ASN A 13 23.75 -21.55 -0.24
N PHE A 14 23.31 -20.29 -0.15
CA PHE A 14 23.66 -19.26 -1.12
C PHE A 14 25.02 -18.64 -0.74
N ARG A 15 26.10 -19.18 -1.28
CA ARG A 15 27.41 -18.50 -1.35
C ARG A 15 27.46 -17.70 -2.66
N LYS A 16 27.12 -16.42 -2.64
CA LYS A 16 27.65 -15.40 -3.56
C LYS A 16 28.04 -14.17 -2.76
N PRO A 17 29.14 -13.50 -3.08
CA PRO A 17 29.61 -12.34 -2.31
C PRO A 17 28.62 -11.18 -2.51
N PHE A 18 27.88 -10.84 -1.46
CA PHE A 18 27.16 -9.58 -1.37
C PHE A 18 28.21 -8.48 -1.20
N PHE A 19 28.44 -7.67 -2.22
CA PHE A 19 29.16 -6.42 -2.07
C PHE A 19 28.32 -5.49 -1.19
N LEU A 20 28.92 -5.07 -0.08
CA LEU A 20 28.35 -4.12 0.87
C LEU A 20 28.18 -2.75 0.21
N PHE A 21 26.95 -2.34 -0.03
CA PHE A 21 26.62 -0.94 0.17
C PHE A 21 26.12 -0.80 1.61
N THR A 22 26.92 -0.19 2.45
CA THR A 22 26.47 0.34 3.73
C THR A 22 25.42 1.40 3.41
N PHE A 23 24.14 1.02 3.47
CA PHE A 23 23.03 1.97 3.49
C PHE A 23 23.23 2.86 4.72
N VAL A 24 23.76 4.04 4.53
CA VAL A 24 23.87 5.03 5.59
C VAL A 24 22.46 5.46 5.91
N ALA A 25 22.04 5.30 7.17
CA ALA A 25 20.81 5.94 7.61
C ALA A 25 20.99 7.45 7.41
N MET A 26 20.27 8.04 6.46
CA MET A 26 20.32 9.49 6.24
C MET A 26 19.77 10.18 7.49
N SER A 27 20.51 11.18 7.98
CA SER A 27 20.00 12.06 9.02
C SER A 27 18.67 12.68 8.54
N GLN A 28 17.66 12.65 9.40
CA GLN A 28 16.34 13.19 9.07
C GLN A 28 16.14 14.52 9.78
N LYS A 29 15.45 15.44 9.14
CA LYS A 29 15.00 16.67 9.79
C LYS A 29 13.82 16.35 10.71
N TRP A 30 13.98 16.61 12.01
CA TRP A 30 12.90 16.40 12.97
C TRP A 30 11.96 17.61 12.97
N ILE A 31 10.72 17.35 12.62
CA ILE A 31 9.64 18.35 12.61
C ILE A 31 8.66 17.98 13.71
N TYR A 32 8.63 18.77 14.76
CA TYR A 32 7.66 18.59 15.85
C TYR A 32 6.30 19.10 15.40
N LYS A 33 5.26 18.27 15.53
CA LYS A 33 3.88 18.71 15.32
C LYS A 33 3.53 19.79 16.35
N PRO A 34 2.63 20.71 16.00
CA PRO A 34 2.19 21.73 16.95
C PRO A 34 1.55 21.08 18.17
N GLU A 35 1.77 21.68 19.35
CA GLU A 35 1.10 21.23 20.57
C GLU A 35 -0.41 21.40 20.41
N PRO A 36 -1.21 20.37 20.71
CA PRO A 36 -2.65 20.46 20.68
C PRO A 36 -3.20 21.47 21.70
N ASP A 37 -4.37 22.00 21.42
CA ASP A 37 -5.11 22.88 22.31
C ASP A 37 -5.37 22.19 23.66
N GLU A 38 -4.97 22.83 24.74
CA GLU A 38 -5.07 22.28 26.11
C GLU A 38 -6.52 22.07 26.54
N GLU A 39 -7.46 22.95 26.16
CA GLU A 39 -8.88 22.82 26.52
C GLU A 39 -9.49 21.57 25.86
N ILE A 40 -9.12 21.28 24.60
CA ILE A 40 -9.55 20.09 23.88
C ILE A 40 -8.95 18.84 24.54
N VAL A 41 -7.66 18.88 24.90
CA VAL A 41 -6.98 17.75 25.57
C VAL A 41 -7.64 17.45 26.92
N ASP A 42 -7.91 18.47 27.74
CA ASP A 42 -8.56 18.32 29.05
C ASP A 42 -10.01 17.84 28.90
N GLY A 43 -10.72 18.30 27.88
CA GLY A 43 -12.05 17.82 27.54
C GLY A 43 -12.07 16.33 27.22
N LEU A 44 -11.06 15.84 26.47
CA LEU A 44 -10.90 14.40 26.21
C LEU A 44 -10.52 13.62 27.47
N ILE A 45 -9.56 14.09 28.27
CA ILE A 45 -9.19 13.45 29.56
C ILE A 45 -10.44 13.24 30.41
N SER A 46 -11.25 14.28 30.56
CA SER A 46 -12.46 14.26 31.38
C SER A 46 -13.54 13.33 30.83
N SER A 47 -13.69 13.24 29.49
CA SER A 47 -14.80 12.50 28.86
C SER A 47 -14.51 11.04 28.59
N ILE A 48 -13.24 10.66 28.32
CA ILE A 48 -12.85 9.29 27.95
C ILE A 48 -11.88 8.62 28.93
N GLY A 49 -11.30 9.37 29.87
CA GLY A 49 -10.45 8.84 30.95
C GLY A 49 -9.07 8.37 30.49
N PHE A 50 -8.55 8.87 29.38
CA PHE A 50 -7.16 8.66 28.97
C PHE A 50 -6.23 9.69 29.62
N GLY A 51 -4.92 9.41 29.64
CA GLY A 51 -3.92 10.35 30.13
C GLY A 51 -3.67 11.51 29.16
N THR A 52 -2.85 12.46 29.59
CA THR A 52 -2.50 13.65 28.79
C THR A 52 -1.81 13.28 27.46
N LEU A 53 -0.84 12.34 27.50
CA LEU A 53 -0.11 11.91 26.29
C LEU A 53 -1.05 11.26 25.29
N GLU A 54 -1.90 10.34 25.74
CA GLU A 54 -2.88 9.65 24.91
C GLU A 54 -3.86 10.62 24.27
N SER A 55 -4.36 11.58 25.05
CA SER A 55 -5.31 12.61 24.58
C SER A 55 -4.65 13.54 23.56
N LYS A 56 -3.41 13.99 23.78
CA LYS A 56 -2.62 14.74 22.77
C LYS A 56 -2.49 13.96 21.46
N ILE A 57 -2.15 12.67 21.53
CA ILE A 57 -2.03 11.79 20.35
C ILE A 57 -3.36 11.68 19.60
N LEU A 58 -4.50 11.68 20.30
CA LEU A 58 -5.82 11.65 19.66
C LEU A 58 -6.16 12.97 18.97
N VAL A 59 -5.92 14.10 19.64
CA VAL A 59 -6.17 15.43 19.03
C VAL A 59 -5.33 15.63 17.76
N LEU A 60 -4.07 15.20 17.75
CA LEU A 60 -3.22 15.20 16.55
C LEU A 60 -3.75 14.32 15.41
N ARG A 61 -4.77 13.50 15.65
CA ARG A 61 -5.52 12.69 14.68
C ARG A 61 -6.92 13.22 14.42
N GLU A 62 -7.17 14.48 14.80
CA GLU A 62 -8.48 15.13 14.66
C GLU A 62 -9.60 14.44 15.47
N ILE A 63 -9.21 13.63 16.47
CA ILE A 63 -10.13 13.02 17.44
C ILE A 63 -10.18 13.94 18.66
N ASP A 64 -11.04 14.94 18.59
CA ASP A 64 -11.09 16.10 19.49
C ASP A 64 -12.28 16.07 20.48
N ASN A 65 -13.13 15.03 20.42
CA ASN A 65 -14.29 14.92 21.28
C ASN A 65 -14.68 13.46 21.54
N TYR A 66 -15.56 13.25 22.55
CA TYR A 66 -16.05 11.93 22.94
C TYR A 66 -16.67 11.14 21.78
N GLN A 67 -17.47 11.78 20.92
CA GLN A 67 -18.17 11.10 19.84
C GLN A 67 -17.17 10.52 18.83
N LYS A 68 -16.20 11.33 18.35
CA LYS A 68 -15.14 10.87 17.46
C LYS A 68 -14.28 9.77 18.10
N ALA A 69 -13.96 9.89 19.40
CA ALA A 69 -13.22 8.86 20.12
C ALA A 69 -14.00 7.55 20.19
N ARG A 70 -15.31 7.60 20.46
CA ARG A 70 -16.19 6.43 20.45
C ARG A 70 -16.20 5.74 19.09
N GLU A 71 -16.40 6.50 18.02
CA GLU A 71 -16.40 5.98 16.65
C GLU A 71 -15.05 5.33 16.30
N PHE A 72 -13.96 5.94 16.70
CA PHE A 72 -12.61 5.43 16.46
C PHE A 72 -12.33 4.12 17.20
N PHE A 73 -12.64 4.04 18.51
CA PHE A 73 -12.31 2.87 19.33
C PHE A 73 -13.35 1.76 19.29
N LYS A 74 -14.63 2.12 19.21
CA LYS A 74 -15.78 1.21 19.25
C LYS A 74 -16.75 1.49 18.10
N PRO A 75 -16.30 1.32 16.86
CA PRO A 75 -17.18 1.49 15.70
C PRO A 75 -18.38 0.53 15.81
N ASN A 76 -19.54 0.99 15.37
CA ASN A 76 -20.76 0.21 15.30
C ASN A 76 -21.25 0.13 13.84
N GLY A 77 -22.38 -0.55 13.61
CA GLY A 77 -22.92 -0.72 12.25
C GLY A 77 -23.29 0.59 11.54
N THR A 78 -23.51 1.71 12.27
CA THR A 78 -23.80 3.02 11.65
C THR A 78 -22.56 3.73 11.14
N ASP A 79 -21.36 3.25 11.48
CA ASP A 79 -20.09 3.81 11.01
C ASP A 79 -19.70 3.24 9.62
N ILE A 80 -20.52 2.35 9.06
CA ILE A 80 -20.51 1.91 7.66
C ILE A 80 -21.71 2.54 6.97
N HIS A 81 -21.45 3.45 6.03
CA HIS A 81 -22.51 4.25 5.40
C HIS A 81 -23.42 3.43 4.49
N ASN A 82 -24.67 3.88 4.35
CA ASN A 82 -25.62 3.29 3.41
C ASN A 82 -25.08 3.38 1.96
N PRO A 83 -24.97 2.27 1.21
CA PRO A 83 -24.46 2.27 -0.15
C PRO A 83 -25.25 3.18 -1.10
N PHE A 84 -26.56 3.34 -0.90
CA PHE A 84 -27.42 4.18 -1.74
C PHE A 84 -27.19 5.70 -1.59
N LEU A 85 -26.30 6.13 -0.68
CA LEU A 85 -25.81 7.51 -0.67
C LEU A 85 -24.81 7.78 -1.81
N MET A 86 -24.25 6.71 -2.41
CA MET A 86 -23.35 6.83 -3.56
C MET A 86 -24.15 7.10 -4.84
N ALA A 87 -23.71 8.09 -5.59
CA ALA A 87 -24.36 8.44 -6.86
C ALA A 87 -24.43 7.21 -7.78
N ASP A 88 -25.51 7.07 -8.52
CA ASP A 88 -25.83 5.97 -9.44
C ASP A 88 -25.93 4.56 -8.83
N MET A 89 -25.82 4.37 -7.52
CA MET A 89 -25.92 3.04 -6.87
C MET A 89 -27.22 2.33 -7.22
N GLN A 90 -28.35 3.03 -7.21
CA GLN A 90 -29.65 2.45 -7.56
C GLN A 90 -29.65 1.93 -9.01
N LYS A 91 -29.14 2.71 -9.97
CA LYS A 91 -29.04 2.31 -11.39
C LYS A 91 -28.14 1.08 -11.57
N ALA A 92 -27.01 1.03 -10.85
CA ALA A 92 -26.09 -0.12 -10.88
C ALA A 92 -26.79 -1.39 -10.39
N VAL A 93 -27.46 -1.31 -9.25
CA VAL A 93 -28.21 -2.44 -8.66
C VAL A 93 -29.33 -2.93 -9.59
N GLU A 94 -30.13 -2.01 -10.15
CA GLU A 94 -31.22 -2.33 -11.10
C GLU A 94 -30.68 -2.97 -12.37
N ARG A 95 -29.58 -2.45 -12.96
CA ARG A 95 -29.02 -3.02 -14.19
C ARG A 95 -28.47 -4.44 -13.99
N ILE A 96 -27.80 -4.69 -12.85
CA ILE A 96 -27.32 -6.03 -12.52
C ILE A 96 -28.49 -6.99 -12.27
N ALA A 97 -29.52 -6.55 -11.53
CA ALA A 97 -30.72 -7.36 -11.31
C ALA A 97 -31.40 -7.75 -12.63
N THR A 98 -31.55 -6.78 -13.55
CA THR A 98 -32.10 -7.02 -14.89
C THR A 98 -31.23 -8.02 -15.68
N ALA A 99 -29.90 -7.91 -15.61
CA ALA A 99 -29.02 -8.85 -16.28
C ALA A 99 -29.19 -10.29 -15.75
N ILE A 100 -29.31 -10.44 -14.43
CA ILE A 100 -29.52 -11.74 -13.80
C ILE A 100 -30.88 -12.33 -14.17
N GLU A 101 -31.96 -11.54 -14.12
CA GLU A 101 -33.32 -11.97 -14.48
C GLU A 101 -33.41 -12.41 -15.94
N ASN A 102 -32.73 -11.72 -16.85
CA ASN A 102 -32.70 -12.03 -18.29
C ASN A 102 -31.72 -13.13 -18.66
N GLY A 103 -30.90 -13.63 -17.75
CA GLY A 103 -29.84 -14.61 -18.03
C GLY A 103 -28.72 -14.05 -18.92
N GLU A 104 -28.43 -12.76 -18.78
CA GLU A 104 -27.33 -12.10 -19.48
C GLU A 104 -25.97 -12.50 -18.89
N LYS A 105 -24.93 -12.54 -19.75
CA LYS A 105 -23.57 -12.78 -19.28
C LYS A 105 -22.95 -11.50 -18.71
N ILE A 106 -22.38 -11.62 -17.52
CA ILE A 106 -21.73 -10.54 -16.77
C ILE A 106 -20.23 -10.79 -16.72
N LEU A 107 -19.42 -9.82 -17.12
CA LEU A 107 -17.95 -9.84 -17.01
C LEU A 107 -17.52 -8.94 -15.86
N VAL A 108 -16.80 -9.48 -14.89
CA VAL A 108 -16.13 -8.71 -13.82
C VAL A 108 -14.75 -8.30 -14.33
N TYR A 109 -14.54 -7.01 -14.50
CA TYR A 109 -13.31 -6.43 -15.04
C TYR A 109 -12.57 -5.65 -13.94
N GLY A 110 -11.25 -5.67 -13.89
CA GLY A 110 -10.50 -4.84 -12.93
C GLY A 110 -9.06 -4.64 -13.35
N ASP A 111 -8.38 -3.70 -12.68
CA ASP A 111 -6.97 -3.48 -12.91
C ASP A 111 -6.09 -4.64 -12.41
N TYR A 112 -4.82 -4.65 -12.82
CA TYR A 112 -3.86 -5.74 -12.58
C TYR A 112 -3.13 -5.65 -11.24
N ASP A 113 -3.31 -4.61 -10.45
CA ASP A 113 -2.67 -4.48 -9.14
C ASP A 113 -3.45 -5.19 -8.02
N VAL A 114 -3.03 -4.99 -6.77
CA VAL A 114 -3.66 -5.67 -5.64
C VAL A 114 -5.07 -5.17 -5.38
N ASP A 115 -5.35 -3.87 -5.55
CA ASP A 115 -6.70 -3.33 -5.37
C ASP A 115 -7.64 -3.87 -6.45
N GLY A 116 -7.27 -3.74 -7.73
CA GLY A 116 -8.07 -4.26 -8.84
C GLY A 116 -8.31 -5.76 -8.76
N THR A 117 -7.26 -6.57 -8.51
CA THR A 117 -7.41 -8.04 -8.43
C THR A 117 -8.22 -8.50 -7.23
N THR A 118 -8.11 -7.84 -6.06
CA THR A 118 -8.95 -8.16 -4.88
C THR A 118 -10.39 -7.71 -5.09
N ALA A 119 -10.61 -6.57 -5.78
CA ALA A 119 -11.93 -6.09 -6.14
C ALA A 119 -12.66 -7.06 -7.08
N VAL A 120 -11.96 -7.55 -8.10
CA VAL A 120 -12.49 -8.58 -9.02
C VAL A 120 -12.81 -9.86 -8.27
N ALA A 121 -11.90 -10.35 -7.43
CA ALA A 121 -12.14 -11.56 -6.65
C ALA A 121 -13.34 -11.40 -5.70
N LEU A 122 -13.46 -10.26 -5.02
CA LEU A 122 -14.57 -9.95 -4.13
C LEU A 122 -15.90 -9.94 -4.88
N MET A 123 -15.99 -9.22 -5.99
CA MET A 123 -17.21 -9.11 -6.80
C MET A 123 -17.59 -10.46 -7.42
N TYR A 124 -16.62 -11.19 -7.97
CA TYR A 124 -16.83 -12.54 -8.52
C TYR A 124 -17.37 -13.51 -7.47
N LEU A 125 -16.78 -13.54 -6.27
CA LEU A 125 -17.23 -14.39 -5.17
C LEU A 125 -18.63 -14.02 -4.67
N TYR A 126 -18.97 -12.74 -4.66
CA TYR A 126 -20.32 -12.29 -4.33
C TYR A 126 -21.33 -12.73 -5.40
N LEU A 127 -21.06 -12.40 -6.67
CA LEU A 127 -21.95 -12.70 -7.78
C LEU A 127 -22.13 -14.22 -7.99
N SER A 128 -21.10 -15.03 -7.76
CA SER A 128 -21.19 -16.50 -7.87
C SER A 128 -22.17 -17.15 -6.91
N LYS A 129 -22.69 -16.40 -5.93
CA LYS A 129 -23.76 -16.86 -5.02
C LYS A 129 -25.17 -16.61 -5.58
N ILE A 130 -25.30 -15.74 -6.55
CA ILE A 130 -26.60 -15.29 -7.11
C ILE A 130 -26.68 -15.45 -8.64
N VAL A 131 -25.57 -15.75 -9.31
CA VAL A 131 -25.47 -15.96 -10.75
C VAL A 131 -24.88 -17.34 -11.01
N ASP A 132 -25.46 -18.09 -11.96
CA ASP A 132 -24.87 -19.36 -12.43
C ASP A 132 -23.51 -19.08 -13.10
N LYS A 133 -22.49 -19.87 -12.76
CA LYS A 133 -21.11 -19.74 -13.26
C LYS A 133 -21.00 -19.66 -14.79
N LYS A 134 -21.96 -20.22 -15.55
CA LYS A 134 -21.98 -20.13 -17.02
C LYS A 134 -22.26 -18.73 -17.57
N TYR A 135 -22.79 -17.85 -16.74
CA TYR A 135 -23.10 -16.45 -17.07
C TYR A 135 -22.15 -15.45 -16.41
N LEU A 136 -21.12 -15.92 -15.71
CA LEU A 136 -20.19 -15.09 -14.96
C LEU A 136 -18.75 -15.47 -15.28
N ASP A 137 -17.95 -14.49 -15.70
CA ASP A 137 -16.51 -14.63 -15.86
C ASP A 137 -15.80 -13.34 -15.42
N PHE A 138 -14.47 -13.34 -15.46
CA PHE A 138 -13.68 -12.17 -15.12
C PHE A 138 -12.56 -11.92 -16.13
N TYR A 139 -12.11 -10.68 -16.19
CA TYR A 139 -11.03 -10.23 -17.06
C TYR A 139 -10.07 -9.29 -16.33
N ILE A 140 -8.78 -9.49 -16.51
CA ILE A 140 -7.73 -8.60 -16.06
C ILE A 140 -6.89 -8.24 -17.30
N PRO A 141 -6.64 -6.96 -17.59
CA PRO A 141 -5.81 -6.57 -18.74
C PRO A 141 -4.34 -6.94 -18.52
N ASP A 142 -3.65 -7.26 -19.61
CA ASP A 142 -2.20 -7.44 -19.57
C ASP A 142 -1.50 -6.08 -19.49
N ARG A 143 -0.82 -5.84 -18.36
CA ARG A 143 -0.07 -4.60 -18.11
C ARG A 143 0.90 -4.22 -19.22
N ASN A 144 1.53 -5.22 -19.86
CA ASN A 144 2.59 -5.01 -20.83
C ASN A 144 2.09 -4.78 -22.25
N VAL A 145 0.89 -5.28 -22.55
CA VAL A 145 0.26 -5.22 -23.88
C VAL A 145 -0.84 -4.17 -23.92
N GLU A 146 -1.77 -4.22 -22.96
CA GLU A 146 -2.98 -3.40 -22.92
C GLU A 146 -2.80 -2.11 -22.12
N GLY A 147 -1.91 -2.12 -21.11
CA GLY A 147 -1.66 -0.98 -20.25
C GLY A 147 -2.60 -0.94 -19.03
N TYR A 148 -2.83 0.26 -18.49
CA TYR A 148 -3.66 0.50 -17.31
C TYR A 148 -5.10 0.81 -17.70
N GLY A 149 -6.04 0.22 -16.93
CA GLY A 149 -7.45 0.55 -17.01
C GLY A 149 -8.21 -0.24 -18.07
N ILE A 150 -9.30 0.33 -18.61
CA ILE A 150 -10.16 -0.34 -19.60
C ILE A 150 -9.45 -0.37 -20.95
N SER A 151 -9.30 -1.57 -21.53
CA SER A 151 -8.68 -1.81 -22.83
C SER A 151 -9.70 -2.05 -23.96
N ASP A 152 -9.30 -1.81 -25.21
CA ASP A 152 -10.11 -2.17 -26.39
C ASP A 152 -10.22 -3.69 -26.51
N GLU A 153 -9.13 -4.41 -26.20
CA GLU A 153 -9.07 -5.87 -26.17
C GLU A 153 -10.09 -6.46 -25.19
N GLY A 154 -10.20 -5.89 -23.98
CA GLY A 154 -11.18 -6.33 -22.99
C GLY A 154 -12.63 -6.08 -23.41
N ILE A 155 -12.91 -4.96 -24.12
CA ILE A 155 -14.24 -4.67 -24.67
C ILE A 155 -14.58 -5.65 -25.79
N HIS A 156 -13.64 -5.90 -26.72
CA HIS A 156 -13.84 -6.87 -27.80
C HIS A 156 -13.99 -8.30 -27.25
N PHE A 157 -13.18 -8.68 -26.26
CA PHE A 157 -13.35 -9.96 -25.56
C PHE A 157 -14.76 -10.13 -25.02
N ALA A 158 -15.31 -9.12 -24.35
CA ALA A 158 -16.66 -9.15 -23.84
C ALA A 158 -17.71 -9.35 -24.96
N LYS A 159 -17.59 -8.55 -26.04
CA LYS A 159 -18.48 -8.62 -27.20
C LYS A 159 -18.43 -10.00 -27.85
N ASP A 160 -17.25 -10.52 -28.14
CA ASP A 160 -17.05 -11.77 -28.89
C ASP A 160 -17.50 -13.01 -28.11
N ASN A 161 -17.47 -12.93 -26.76
CA ASN A 161 -17.92 -14.00 -25.88
C ASN A 161 -19.36 -13.82 -25.38
N GLY A 162 -20.08 -12.80 -25.89
CA GLY A 162 -21.49 -12.57 -25.64
C GLY A 162 -21.80 -12.02 -24.23
N PHE A 163 -20.87 -11.30 -23.61
CA PHE A 163 -21.13 -10.54 -22.41
C PHE A 163 -21.82 -9.23 -22.76
N SER A 164 -22.95 -8.95 -22.14
CA SER A 164 -23.73 -7.72 -22.35
C SER A 164 -23.47 -6.65 -21.28
N LEU A 165 -22.86 -7.05 -20.16
CA LEU A 165 -22.56 -6.18 -19.02
C LEU A 165 -21.15 -6.41 -18.51
N ILE A 166 -20.38 -5.32 -18.38
CA ILE A 166 -19.09 -5.29 -17.69
C ILE A 166 -19.24 -4.50 -16.39
N ILE A 167 -18.77 -5.08 -15.27
CA ILE A 167 -18.59 -4.39 -14.00
C ILE A 167 -17.11 -4.11 -13.86
N ALA A 168 -16.69 -2.87 -14.13
CA ALA A 168 -15.31 -2.42 -14.03
C ALA A 168 -15.01 -1.96 -12.59
N LEU A 169 -13.94 -2.48 -12.02
CA LEU A 169 -13.53 -2.27 -10.64
C LEU A 169 -12.12 -1.65 -10.60
N ASP A 170 -11.94 -0.62 -9.78
CA ASP A 170 -10.68 0.07 -9.58
C ASP A 170 -10.13 0.74 -10.86
N CYS A 171 -10.97 1.00 -11.83
CA CYS A 171 -10.64 1.67 -13.07
C CYS A 171 -11.87 2.19 -13.79
N GLY A 172 -11.65 3.09 -14.75
CA GLY A 172 -12.68 3.47 -15.71
C GLY A 172 -13.21 4.88 -15.59
N ILE A 173 -13.02 5.59 -14.47
CA ILE A 173 -13.58 6.94 -14.25
C ILE A 173 -13.12 7.98 -15.31
N LYS A 174 -11.97 7.78 -15.94
CA LYS A 174 -11.43 8.64 -16.99
C LYS A 174 -11.55 8.03 -18.40
N SER A 175 -12.11 6.82 -18.54
CA SER A 175 -12.12 6.05 -19.79
C SER A 175 -13.30 6.42 -20.71
N VAL A 176 -13.47 7.71 -21.02
CA VAL A 176 -14.61 8.21 -21.82
C VAL A 176 -14.67 7.54 -23.18
N ASP A 177 -13.57 7.54 -23.93
CA ASP A 177 -13.51 6.99 -25.29
C ASP A 177 -13.74 5.47 -25.31
N LYS A 178 -13.27 4.75 -24.27
CA LYS A 178 -13.47 3.30 -24.14
C LYS A 178 -14.95 2.96 -23.86
N ILE A 179 -15.63 3.77 -23.06
CA ILE A 179 -17.06 3.58 -22.82
C ILE A 179 -17.88 3.95 -24.05
N ASP A 180 -17.49 4.97 -24.81
CA ASP A 180 -18.15 5.27 -26.10
C ASP A 180 -17.96 4.10 -27.11
N LEU A 181 -16.79 3.46 -27.15
CA LEU A 181 -16.56 2.23 -27.93
C LEU A 181 -17.46 1.09 -27.44
N ALA A 182 -17.52 0.81 -26.16
CA ALA A 182 -18.35 -0.26 -25.58
C ALA A 182 -19.83 -0.07 -25.93
N ASN A 183 -20.33 1.15 -25.77
CA ASN A 183 -21.69 1.51 -26.15
C ASN A 183 -21.97 1.25 -27.65
N SER A 184 -20.99 1.55 -28.53
CA SER A 184 -21.13 1.34 -29.98
C SER A 184 -21.25 -0.13 -30.36
N VAL A 185 -20.68 -1.03 -29.56
CA VAL A 185 -20.74 -2.50 -29.80
C VAL A 185 -21.81 -3.21 -28.95
N GLY A 186 -22.58 -2.45 -28.16
CA GLY A 186 -23.71 -2.95 -27.37
C GLY A 186 -23.30 -3.67 -26.08
N VAL A 187 -22.24 -3.22 -25.43
CA VAL A 187 -21.77 -3.71 -24.12
C VAL A 187 -21.94 -2.60 -23.08
N ASP A 188 -22.78 -2.84 -22.10
CA ASP A 188 -23.03 -1.92 -21.00
C ASP A 188 -21.90 -1.96 -19.97
N PHE A 189 -21.63 -0.80 -19.33
CA PHE A 189 -20.66 -0.70 -18.23
C PHE A 189 -21.29 -0.19 -16.94
N ILE A 190 -20.86 -0.76 -15.83
CA ILE A 190 -20.96 -0.20 -14.48
C ILE A 190 -19.52 0.02 -14.00
N ILE A 191 -19.18 1.27 -13.68
CA ILE A 191 -17.85 1.65 -13.20
C ILE A 191 -17.89 1.77 -11.68
N CYS A 192 -16.98 1.08 -10.99
CA CYS A 192 -16.73 1.16 -9.55
C CYS A 192 -15.29 1.62 -9.35
N ASP A 193 -15.07 2.91 -9.23
CA ASP A 193 -13.74 3.51 -9.19
C ASP A 193 -13.60 4.47 -8.00
N HIS A 194 -12.39 4.83 -7.64
CA HIS A 194 -12.07 5.74 -6.55
C HIS A 194 -11.02 6.79 -6.94
N HIS A 195 -10.55 6.76 -8.16
CA HIS A 195 -9.62 7.74 -8.68
C HIS A 195 -10.30 9.09 -8.90
N LEU A 196 -9.51 10.16 -8.96
CA LEU A 196 -10.06 11.50 -9.23
C LEU A 196 -10.68 11.54 -10.62
N PRO A 197 -11.97 11.93 -10.74
CA PRO A 197 -12.63 12.08 -12.02
C PRO A 197 -11.94 13.09 -12.93
N GLY A 198 -12.05 12.87 -14.25
CA GLY A 198 -11.70 13.86 -15.26
C GLY A 198 -12.78 14.95 -15.40
N ASP A 199 -12.60 15.83 -16.39
CA ASP A 199 -13.56 16.91 -16.68
C ASP A 199 -14.93 16.39 -17.13
N LYS A 200 -14.94 15.21 -17.76
CA LYS A 200 -16.14 14.54 -18.24
C LYS A 200 -16.21 13.13 -17.66
N LEU A 201 -17.39 12.76 -17.17
CA LEU A 201 -17.66 11.38 -16.80
C LEU A 201 -17.95 10.51 -18.03
N PRO A 202 -17.53 9.23 -18.03
CA PRO A 202 -17.89 8.29 -19.07
C PRO A 202 -19.40 8.02 -19.07
N LYS A 203 -19.98 7.78 -20.26
CA LYS A 203 -21.41 7.50 -20.44
C LYS A 203 -21.75 6.02 -20.16
N ALA A 204 -21.28 5.51 -19.03
CA ALA A 204 -21.68 4.19 -18.54
C ALA A 204 -23.11 4.22 -17.98
N VAL A 205 -23.73 3.04 -17.83
CA VAL A 205 -25.06 2.91 -17.20
C VAL A 205 -25.04 3.46 -15.77
N ALA A 206 -23.96 3.19 -15.04
CA ALA A 206 -23.73 3.73 -13.70
C ALA A 206 -22.24 3.98 -13.48
N VAL A 207 -21.92 5.05 -12.74
CA VAL A 207 -20.57 5.40 -12.35
C VAL A 207 -20.54 5.59 -10.83
N LEU A 208 -20.05 4.59 -10.12
CA LEU A 208 -19.90 4.59 -8.66
C LEU A 208 -18.50 5.09 -8.32
N ASP A 209 -18.42 6.33 -7.86
CA ASP A 209 -17.19 6.93 -7.38
C ASP A 209 -17.53 7.97 -6.30
N PRO A 210 -17.02 7.79 -5.07
CA PRO A 210 -17.27 8.73 -3.99
C PRO A 210 -16.67 10.12 -4.23
N LYS A 211 -15.62 10.25 -5.07
CA LYS A 211 -14.91 11.51 -5.35
C LYS A 211 -15.58 12.35 -6.46
N ARG A 212 -16.63 11.86 -7.10
CA ARG A 212 -17.42 12.68 -8.02
C ARG A 212 -18.00 13.90 -7.31
N LYS A 213 -18.03 15.04 -7.99
CA LYS A 213 -18.52 16.33 -7.45
C LYS A 213 -20.01 16.27 -7.05
N ASP A 214 -20.82 15.46 -7.74
CA ASP A 214 -22.25 15.27 -7.51
C ASP A 214 -22.56 14.13 -6.54
N CYS A 215 -21.55 13.37 -6.09
CA CYS A 215 -21.74 12.26 -5.18
C CYS A 215 -21.83 12.74 -3.72
N ARG A 216 -22.91 12.35 -3.03
CA ARG A 216 -23.15 12.69 -1.62
C ARG A 216 -22.66 11.64 -0.62
N TYR A 217 -21.92 10.63 -1.11
CA TYR A 217 -21.36 9.61 -0.23
C TYR A 217 -20.40 10.26 0.79
N PRO A 218 -20.60 10.04 2.10
CA PRO A 218 -19.90 10.83 3.13
C PRO A 218 -18.40 10.58 3.17
N TYR A 219 -17.95 9.36 2.88
CA TYR A 219 -16.54 8.98 2.95
C TYR A 219 -15.93 8.89 1.55
N LYS A 220 -14.91 9.73 1.27
CA LYS A 220 -14.34 9.89 -0.08
C LYS A 220 -13.15 8.98 -0.37
N GLU A 221 -12.57 8.35 0.65
CA GLU A 221 -11.29 7.66 0.57
C GLU A 221 -11.42 6.13 0.53
N LEU A 222 -12.54 5.61 0.04
CA LEU A 222 -12.66 4.15 -0.22
C LEU A 222 -11.61 3.73 -1.25
N SER A 223 -11.08 2.50 -1.14
CA SER A 223 -10.34 1.84 -2.22
C SER A 223 -11.28 1.38 -3.34
N GLY A 224 -10.75 1.01 -4.50
CA GLY A 224 -11.56 0.47 -5.61
C GLY A 224 -12.34 -0.78 -5.20
N CYS A 225 -11.70 -1.70 -4.47
CA CYS A 225 -12.38 -2.84 -3.85
C CYS A 225 -13.44 -2.40 -2.83
N GLY A 226 -13.20 -1.30 -2.10
CA GLY A 226 -14.18 -0.71 -1.18
C GLY A 226 -15.44 -0.24 -1.90
N VAL A 227 -15.30 0.40 -3.06
CA VAL A 227 -16.46 0.78 -3.90
C VAL A 227 -17.19 -0.46 -4.41
N GLY A 228 -16.44 -1.49 -4.85
CA GLY A 228 -17.02 -2.79 -5.22
C GLY A 228 -17.79 -3.45 -4.07
N PHE A 229 -17.27 -3.40 -2.84
CA PHE A 229 -17.96 -3.90 -1.65
C PHE A 229 -19.26 -3.13 -1.38
N LYS A 230 -19.29 -1.81 -1.61
CA LYS A 230 -20.52 -1.02 -1.49
C LYS A 230 -21.58 -1.46 -2.52
N LEU A 231 -21.16 -1.81 -3.74
CA LEU A 231 -22.08 -2.37 -4.73
C LEU A 231 -22.63 -3.73 -4.27
N CYS A 232 -21.79 -4.60 -3.69
CA CYS A 232 -22.27 -5.85 -3.09
C CYS A 232 -23.28 -5.60 -1.97
N GLN A 233 -23.06 -4.59 -1.11
CA GLN A 233 -24.04 -4.20 -0.08
C GLN A 233 -25.36 -3.71 -0.69
N GLY A 234 -25.30 -2.93 -1.79
CA GLY A 234 -26.48 -2.50 -2.54
C GLY A 234 -27.27 -3.68 -3.10
N LEU A 235 -26.61 -4.59 -3.79
CA LEU A 235 -27.21 -5.83 -4.32
C LEU A 235 -27.81 -6.70 -3.21
N ASN A 236 -27.16 -6.75 -2.04
CA ASN A 236 -27.63 -7.56 -0.93
C ASN A 236 -28.96 -7.09 -0.32
N THR A 237 -29.42 -5.88 -0.64
CA THR A 237 -30.77 -5.44 -0.27
C THR A 237 -31.86 -6.21 -1.02
N ILE A 238 -31.53 -6.75 -2.21
CA ILE A 238 -32.42 -7.57 -3.05
C ILE A 238 -32.19 -9.05 -2.77
N TYR A 239 -30.95 -9.54 -2.87
CA TYR A 239 -30.63 -10.97 -2.86
C TYR A 239 -30.55 -11.62 -1.49
N LYS A 240 -30.46 -10.82 -0.40
CA LYS A 240 -30.55 -11.27 1.00
C LYS A 240 -29.55 -12.39 1.37
N ILE A 241 -28.34 -12.36 0.81
CA ILE A 241 -27.28 -13.24 1.29
C ILE A 241 -27.03 -12.93 2.77
N PRO A 242 -26.78 -13.96 3.63
CA PRO A 242 -26.51 -13.73 5.04
C PRO A 242 -25.40 -12.69 5.25
N GLU A 243 -25.62 -11.74 6.13
CA GLU A 243 -24.68 -10.63 6.38
C GLU A 243 -23.29 -11.13 6.78
N SER A 244 -23.22 -12.25 7.53
CA SER A 244 -21.96 -12.92 7.88
C SER A 244 -21.15 -13.32 6.65
N GLU A 245 -21.81 -13.82 5.59
CA GLU A 245 -21.14 -14.23 4.35
C GLU A 245 -20.70 -13.03 3.51
N LEU A 246 -21.47 -11.94 3.52
CA LEU A 246 -21.06 -10.69 2.89
C LEU A 246 -19.81 -10.11 3.58
N PHE A 247 -19.80 -10.10 4.91
CA PHE A 247 -18.67 -9.58 5.66
C PHE A 247 -17.43 -10.50 5.64
N GLU A 248 -17.55 -11.79 5.32
CA GLU A 248 -16.39 -12.66 5.05
C GLU A 248 -15.54 -12.14 3.88
N LEU A 249 -16.13 -11.42 2.93
CA LEU A 249 -15.42 -10.82 1.80
C LEU A 249 -14.52 -9.64 2.22
N THR A 250 -14.69 -9.12 3.44
CA THR A 250 -13.84 -8.03 3.94
C THR A 250 -12.39 -8.47 4.19
N ASP A 251 -12.08 -9.77 4.18
CA ASP A 251 -10.70 -10.26 4.18
C ASP A 251 -9.94 -9.80 2.92
N LEU A 252 -10.56 -9.85 1.73
CA LEU A 252 -10.03 -9.30 0.49
C LEU A 252 -9.95 -7.77 0.54
N LEU A 253 -10.99 -7.14 1.09
CA LEU A 253 -11.03 -5.68 1.24
C LEU A 253 -9.92 -5.15 2.17
N ALA A 254 -9.56 -5.88 3.24
CA ALA A 254 -8.42 -5.50 4.08
C ALA A 254 -7.08 -5.57 3.31
N ILE A 255 -6.95 -6.51 2.38
CA ILE A 255 -5.77 -6.61 1.51
C ILE A 255 -5.71 -5.42 0.56
N SER A 256 -6.83 -5.06 -0.07
CA SER A 256 -6.96 -3.88 -0.91
C SER A 256 -6.57 -2.60 -0.16
N ILE A 257 -7.27 -2.27 0.93
CA ILE A 257 -7.04 -1.06 1.74
C ILE A 257 -5.56 -0.92 2.16
N ALA A 258 -4.93 -2.04 2.54
CA ALA A 258 -3.53 -2.04 2.95
C ALA A 258 -2.57 -1.80 1.79
N SER A 259 -2.91 -2.25 0.58
CA SER A 259 -2.02 -2.27 -0.58
C SER A 259 -2.10 -1.00 -1.42
N ASP A 260 -3.28 -0.39 -1.50
CA ASP A 260 -3.53 0.83 -2.28
C ASP A 260 -3.20 2.11 -1.51
N ILE A 261 -2.71 1.98 -0.26
CA ILE A 261 -2.21 3.10 0.56
C ILE A 261 -3.30 4.18 0.80
N VAL A 262 -4.58 3.80 0.77
CA VAL A 262 -5.69 4.70 1.08
C VAL A 262 -5.75 5.06 2.57
N ALA A 263 -6.45 6.14 2.90
CA ALA A 263 -6.56 6.63 4.28
C ALA A 263 -7.12 5.57 5.24
N MET A 264 -6.41 5.27 6.34
CA MET A 264 -6.81 4.34 7.40
C MET A 264 -7.69 5.06 8.43
N THR A 265 -8.69 5.77 7.94
CA THR A 265 -9.65 6.55 8.73
C THR A 265 -11.07 6.11 8.43
N GLY A 266 -12.06 6.63 9.12
CA GLY A 266 -13.47 6.45 8.84
C GLY A 266 -13.85 5.02 8.48
N GLU A 267 -14.55 4.86 7.37
CA GLU A 267 -15.07 3.57 6.91
C GLU A 267 -13.97 2.56 6.53
N ASN A 268 -12.87 3.00 5.90
CA ASN A 268 -11.73 2.13 5.60
C ASN A 268 -11.16 1.49 6.87
N ARG A 269 -11.02 2.25 7.96
CA ARG A 269 -10.52 1.73 9.23
C ARG A 269 -11.47 0.67 9.82
N VAL A 270 -12.77 0.91 9.76
CA VAL A 270 -13.79 -0.03 10.25
C VAL A 270 -13.72 -1.33 9.45
N LEU A 271 -13.72 -1.22 8.12
CA LEU A 271 -13.67 -2.35 7.19
C LEU A 271 -12.34 -3.12 7.28
N ALA A 272 -11.20 -2.42 7.37
CA ALA A 272 -9.90 -3.05 7.55
C ALA A 272 -9.81 -3.81 8.89
N LYS A 273 -10.32 -3.22 9.98
CA LYS A 273 -10.38 -3.88 11.30
C LYS A 273 -11.25 -5.14 11.27
N GLN A 274 -12.37 -5.08 10.56
CA GLN A 274 -13.25 -6.23 10.35
C GLN A 274 -12.58 -7.28 9.46
N GLY A 275 -12.01 -6.85 8.33
CA GLY A 275 -11.34 -7.72 7.37
C GLY A 275 -10.15 -8.46 7.96
N LEU A 276 -9.33 -7.80 8.80
CA LEU A 276 -8.25 -8.48 9.54
C LEU A 276 -8.76 -9.61 10.44
N LYS A 277 -9.96 -9.47 11.04
CA LYS A 277 -10.55 -10.56 11.85
C LYS A 277 -10.93 -11.76 10.97
N PHE A 278 -11.49 -11.49 9.78
CA PHE A 278 -11.83 -12.55 8.82
C PHE A 278 -10.56 -13.15 8.19
N LEU A 279 -9.57 -12.33 7.84
CA LEU A 279 -8.32 -12.78 7.25
C LEU A 279 -7.57 -13.77 8.16
N ARG A 280 -7.55 -13.52 9.47
CA ARG A 280 -6.97 -14.44 10.48
C ARG A 280 -7.70 -15.79 10.56
N LYS A 281 -8.92 -15.88 10.05
CA LYS A 281 -9.78 -17.06 10.06
C LYS A 281 -10.22 -17.49 8.66
N THR A 282 -9.60 -16.90 7.63
CA THR A 282 -10.03 -17.12 6.25
C THR A 282 -10.02 -18.59 5.88
N ARG A 283 -11.07 -19.00 5.17
CA ARG A 283 -11.23 -20.35 4.59
C ARG A 283 -10.87 -20.38 3.11
N LYS A 284 -10.57 -19.22 2.51
CA LYS A 284 -10.10 -19.12 1.13
C LYS A 284 -8.70 -19.75 1.06
N PHE A 285 -8.57 -20.87 0.36
CA PHE A 285 -7.33 -21.65 0.29
C PHE A 285 -6.15 -20.79 -0.15
N GLY A 286 -6.33 -19.97 -1.20
CA GLY A 286 -5.25 -19.11 -1.71
C GLY A 286 -4.73 -18.13 -0.67
N LEU A 287 -5.61 -17.43 0.04
CA LEU A 287 -5.21 -16.49 1.09
C LEU A 287 -4.53 -17.22 2.25
N ARG A 288 -5.06 -18.36 2.65
CA ARG A 288 -4.51 -19.15 3.75
C ARG A 288 -3.09 -19.63 3.48
N LEU A 289 -2.78 -19.97 2.22
CA LEU A 289 -1.45 -20.40 1.78
C LEU A 289 -0.45 -19.24 1.65
N LEU A 290 -0.92 -18.01 1.39
CA LEU A 290 -0.07 -16.83 1.33
C LEU A 290 0.37 -16.33 2.71
N ILE A 291 -0.42 -16.60 3.76
CA ILE A 291 -0.18 -16.10 5.12
C ILE A 291 0.75 -17.09 5.85
N PRO A 292 1.90 -16.66 6.38
CA PRO A 292 2.74 -17.47 7.24
C PRO A 292 1.98 -17.91 8.50
N GLU A 293 2.03 -19.22 8.81
CA GLU A 293 1.21 -19.78 9.89
C GLU A 293 1.54 -19.19 11.26
N GLU A 294 2.81 -18.93 11.51
CA GLU A 294 3.31 -18.33 12.74
C GLU A 294 2.83 -16.88 12.97
N LYS A 295 2.45 -16.17 11.90
CA LYS A 295 1.93 -14.81 11.96
C LYS A 295 0.40 -14.74 12.04
N LEU A 296 -0.30 -15.83 11.70
CA LEU A 296 -1.75 -15.81 11.47
C LEU A 296 -2.55 -15.22 12.65
N ALA A 297 -2.22 -15.61 13.89
CA ALA A 297 -2.94 -15.17 15.08
C ALA A 297 -2.84 -13.66 15.33
N HIS A 298 -1.76 -13.02 14.86
CA HIS A 298 -1.42 -11.62 15.07
C HIS A 298 -1.24 -10.86 13.76
N PHE A 299 -1.85 -11.36 12.68
CA PHE A 299 -1.68 -10.79 11.35
C PHE A 299 -2.23 -9.36 11.28
N GLU A 300 -1.42 -8.41 10.83
CA GLU A 300 -1.71 -6.98 10.81
C GLU A 300 -1.61 -6.41 9.40
N ILE A 301 -1.98 -5.13 9.24
CA ILE A 301 -1.86 -4.39 7.97
C ILE A 301 -0.43 -4.42 7.43
N SER A 302 0.57 -4.24 8.28
CA SER A 302 1.98 -4.33 7.87
C SER A 302 2.35 -5.69 7.27
N ASN A 303 1.78 -6.78 7.77
CA ASN A 303 1.99 -8.11 7.18
C ASN A 303 1.35 -8.23 5.80
N ILE A 304 0.19 -7.61 5.57
CA ILE A 304 -0.41 -7.57 4.22
C ILE A 304 0.56 -6.90 3.26
N VAL A 305 1.05 -5.71 3.63
CA VAL A 305 1.96 -4.89 2.78
C VAL A 305 3.28 -5.62 2.47
N PHE A 306 3.82 -6.40 3.41
CA PHE A 306 5.15 -7.02 3.25
C PHE A 306 5.12 -8.51 2.90
N ASP A 307 4.08 -9.26 3.28
CA ASP A 307 4.01 -10.71 3.08
C ASP A 307 3.05 -11.12 1.96
N ILE A 308 1.95 -10.38 1.70
CA ILE A 308 0.91 -10.72 0.70
C ILE A 308 1.02 -9.87 -0.56
N ALA A 309 0.91 -8.53 -0.42
CA ALA A 309 0.82 -7.62 -1.55
C ALA A 309 1.99 -7.75 -2.55
N PRO A 310 3.27 -7.94 -2.13
CA PRO A 310 4.37 -8.12 -3.07
C PRO A 310 4.25 -9.37 -3.92
N LYS A 311 3.65 -10.44 -3.40
CA LYS A 311 3.43 -11.70 -4.13
C LYS A 311 2.34 -11.53 -5.17
N ILE A 312 1.18 -10.97 -4.80
CA ILE A 312 0.08 -10.66 -5.72
C ILE A 312 0.56 -9.73 -6.85
N ASN A 313 1.24 -8.63 -6.49
CA ASN A 313 1.78 -7.69 -7.47
C ASN A 313 2.85 -8.29 -8.40
N ALA A 314 3.60 -9.31 -7.96
CA ALA A 314 4.64 -9.93 -8.79
C ALA A 314 4.04 -10.62 -10.02
N ALA A 315 2.87 -11.24 -9.91
CA ALA A 315 2.17 -11.83 -11.04
C ALA A 315 1.92 -10.77 -12.14
N GLY A 316 1.32 -9.62 -11.82
CA GLY A 316 1.06 -8.54 -12.78
C GLY A 316 2.30 -7.77 -13.27
N ARG A 317 3.48 -7.96 -12.66
CA ARG A 317 4.74 -7.32 -13.08
C ARG A 317 5.58 -8.18 -14.00
N ILE A 318 5.59 -9.49 -13.78
CA ILE A 318 6.46 -10.46 -14.47
C ILE A 318 5.68 -11.32 -15.45
N SER A 319 4.40 -11.62 -15.14
CA SER A 319 3.51 -12.45 -15.95
C SER A 319 2.14 -11.77 -16.06
N HIS A 320 1.05 -12.47 -15.81
CA HIS A 320 -0.31 -11.97 -15.93
C HIS A 320 -1.03 -12.02 -14.57
N ALA A 321 -1.66 -10.91 -14.17
CA ALA A 321 -2.32 -10.79 -12.84
C ALA A 321 -3.56 -11.69 -12.67
N LYS A 322 -4.07 -12.31 -13.73
CA LYS A 322 -5.17 -13.29 -13.70
C LYS A 322 -4.94 -14.40 -12.65
N ALA A 323 -3.69 -14.89 -12.54
CA ALA A 323 -3.33 -15.92 -11.56
C ALA A 323 -3.64 -15.48 -10.11
N SER A 324 -3.51 -14.19 -9.80
CA SER A 324 -3.84 -13.66 -8.47
C SER A 324 -5.34 -13.75 -8.18
N VAL A 325 -6.20 -13.43 -9.15
CA VAL A 325 -7.65 -13.59 -9.00
C VAL A 325 -8.02 -15.06 -8.86
N GLU A 326 -7.50 -15.94 -9.75
CA GLU A 326 -7.74 -17.39 -9.70
C GLU A 326 -7.35 -17.98 -8.35
N LEU A 327 -6.24 -17.52 -7.75
CA LEU A 327 -5.84 -17.93 -6.41
C LEU A 327 -6.88 -17.55 -5.35
N MET A 328 -7.37 -16.30 -5.40
CA MET A 328 -8.28 -15.77 -4.38
C MET A 328 -9.69 -16.39 -4.46
N ILE A 329 -10.13 -16.80 -5.66
CA ILE A 329 -11.45 -17.42 -5.86
C ILE A 329 -11.42 -18.95 -5.87
N SER A 330 -10.23 -19.59 -5.79
CA SER A 330 -10.09 -21.03 -5.88
C SER A 330 -10.78 -21.75 -4.73
N ASP A 331 -11.63 -22.72 -5.07
CA ASP A 331 -12.30 -23.66 -4.16
C ASP A 331 -11.58 -25.04 -4.10
N ASN A 332 -10.46 -25.18 -4.84
CA ASN A 332 -9.66 -26.39 -4.92
C ASN A 332 -8.27 -26.19 -4.32
N LEU A 333 -7.99 -26.90 -3.21
CA LEU A 333 -6.71 -26.79 -2.50
C LEU A 333 -5.49 -27.14 -3.37
N LYS A 334 -5.60 -28.17 -4.24
CA LYS A 334 -4.49 -28.57 -5.11
C LYS A 334 -4.17 -27.50 -6.14
N GLN A 335 -5.19 -26.91 -6.75
CA GLN A 335 -5.04 -25.80 -7.68
C GLN A 335 -4.45 -24.57 -6.97
N ALA A 336 -4.98 -24.22 -5.78
CA ALA A 336 -4.45 -23.12 -4.98
C ALA A 336 -2.95 -23.30 -4.66
N HIS A 337 -2.50 -24.51 -4.31
CA HIS A 337 -1.08 -24.81 -4.10
C HIS A 337 -0.23 -24.59 -5.36
N GLN A 338 -0.73 -24.99 -6.53
CA GLN A 338 -0.01 -24.79 -7.79
C GLN A 338 0.17 -23.28 -8.08
N ILE A 339 -0.91 -22.52 -7.98
CA ILE A 339 -0.88 -21.08 -8.25
C ILE A 339 -0.02 -20.33 -7.20
N VAL A 340 -0.09 -20.70 -5.92
CA VAL A 340 0.77 -20.07 -4.89
C VAL A 340 2.24 -20.30 -5.20
N ASN A 341 2.62 -21.51 -5.58
CA ASN A 341 4.02 -21.82 -5.93
C ASN A 341 4.48 -20.99 -7.14
N GLU A 342 3.64 -20.82 -8.15
CA GLU A 342 3.93 -19.95 -9.30
C GLU A 342 4.13 -18.50 -8.86
N ILE A 343 3.19 -17.94 -8.10
CA ILE A 343 3.24 -16.55 -7.61
C ILE A 343 4.46 -16.32 -6.70
N VAL A 344 4.82 -17.26 -5.85
CA VAL A 344 6.01 -17.18 -4.99
C VAL A 344 7.28 -17.15 -5.83
N ASN A 345 7.39 -18.04 -6.84
CA ASN A 345 8.53 -18.06 -7.75
C ASN A 345 8.66 -16.73 -8.52
N LEU A 346 7.55 -16.20 -9.08
CA LEU A 346 7.54 -14.90 -9.76
C LEU A 346 7.96 -13.77 -8.82
N ASN A 347 7.55 -13.81 -7.54
CA ASN A 347 7.99 -12.81 -6.56
C ASN A 347 9.49 -12.94 -6.24
N ASP A 348 10.04 -14.13 -6.20
CA ASP A 348 11.47 -14.34 -5.96
C ASP A 348 12.29 -13.90 -7.17
N GLU A 349 11.86 -14.18 -8.39
CA GLU A 349 12.45 -13.65 -9.63
C GLU A 349 12.41 -12.12 -9.65
N ARG A 350 11.25 -11.51 -9.35
CA ARG A 350 11.11 -10.06 -9.25
C ARG A 350 12.09 -9.47 -8.21
N ARG A 351 12.28 -10.13 -7.04
CA ARG A 351 13.21 -9.68 -5.99
C ARG A 351 14.66 -9.76 -6.45
N GLU A 352 15.03 -10.81 -7.18
CA GLU A 352 16.38 -10.95 -7.74
C GLU A 352 16.65 -9.86 -8.78
N MET A 353 15.72 -9.63 -9.71
CA MET A 353 15.80 -8.53 -10.69
C MET A 353 15.93 -7.18 -9.99
N ASP A 354 15.10 -6.91 -8.98
CA ASP A 354 15.10 -5.67 -8.20
C ASP A 354 16.47 -5.42 -7.51
N ILE A 355 17.07 -6.43 -6.91
CA ILE A 355 18.40 -6.35 -6.29
C ILE A 355 19.47 -6.05 -7.36
N ASN A 356 19.47 -6.79 -8.45
CA ASN A 356 20.49 -6.66 -9.49
C ASN A 356 20.41 -5.30 -10.20
N ILE A 357 19.19 -4.87 -10.55
CA ILE A 357 18.95 -3.57 -11.20
C ILE A 357 19.29 -2.42 -10.23
N THR A 358 18.87 -2.52 -8.96
CA THR A 358 19.20 -1.50 -7.95
C THR A 358 20.71 -1.35 -7.80
N GLN A 359 21.46 -2.47 -7.76
CA GLN A 359 22.92 -2.44 -7.68
C GLN A 359 23.56 -1.77 -8.90
N SER A 360 23.09 -2.12 -10.10
CA SER A 360 23.58 -1.51 -11.34
C SER A 360 23.27 0.00 -11.38
N ALA A 361 22.08 0.40 -10.97
CA ALA A 361 21.66 1.80 -10.90
C ALA A 361 22.47 2.60 -9.87
N LEU A 362 22.74 2.03 -8.68
CA LEU A 362 23.57 2.67 -7.66
C LEU A 362 25.01 2.91 -8.16
N ASN A 363 25.58 1.99 -8.95
CA ASN A 363 26.90 2.20 -9.55
C ASN A 363 26.88 3.39 -10.53
N GLN A 364 25.80 3.56 -11.33
CA GLN A 364 25.66 4.73 -12.20
C GLN A 364 25.53 6.02 -11.37
N VAL A 365 24.75 6.01 -10.28
CA VAL A 365 24.58 7.19 -9.42
C VAL A 365 25.90 7.62 -8.80
N LEU A 366 26.74 6.70 -8.33
CA LEU A 366 28.07 7.04 -7.79
C LEU A 366 28.97 7.79 -8.79
N GLU A 367 28.85 7.49 -10.07
CA GLU A 367 29.56 8.23 -11.11
C GLU A 367 28.92 9.62 -11.36
N LEU A 368 27.59 9.72 -11.27
CA LEU A 368 26.85 10.97 -11.45
C LEU A 368 27.06 11.95 -10.28
N GLU A 369 27.21 11.46 -9.05
CA GLU A 369 27.44 12.29 -7.84
C GLU A 369 28.82 12.99 -7.81
N LYS A 370 29.70 12.74 -8.77
CA LYS A 370 30.94 13.51 -8.96
C LYS A 370 30.67 14.98 -9.35
N VAL A 371 29.43 15.29 -9.75
CA VAL A 371 28.95 16.62 -10.09
C VAL A 371 27.67 16.88 -9.27
N GLU A 372 27.54 18.09 -8.72
CA GLU A 372 26.33 18.49 -7.99
C GLU A 372 25.09 18.37 -8.88
N ARG A 373 24.11 17.58 -8.44
CA ARG A 373 22.84 17.33 -9.13
C ARG A 373 21.66 17.40 -8.17
N TYR A 374 20.52 17.86 -8.71
CA TYR A 374 19.26 18.00 -7.98
C TYR A 374 18.28 16.86 -8.30
N SER A 375 18.56 16.06 -9.33
CA SER A 375 17.78 14.89 -9.72
C SER A 375 18.68 13.67 -9.95
N THR A 376 18.09 12.47 -9.94
CA THR A 376 18.74 11.22 -10.27
C THR A 376 18.09 10.63 -11.52
N ILE A 377 18.86 10.51 -12.61
CA ILE A 377 18.40 9.91 -13.86
C ILE A 377 19.39 8.82 -14.26
N VAL A 378 18.92 7.59 -14.32
CA VAL A 378 19.71 6.41 -14.69
C VAL A 378 19.03 5.64 -15.82
N TYR A 379 19.82 4.96 -16.66
CA TYR A 379 19.33 4.24 -17.82
C TYR A 379 20.15 2.98 -18.09
N ASP A 380 19.47 1.90 -18.41
CA ASP A 380 20.05 0.71 -19.03
C ASP A 380 18.98 -0.02 -19.84
N PRO A 381 19.26 -0.35 -21.13
CA PRO A 381 18.28 -0.96 -22.02
C PRO A 381 17.87 -2.38 -21.59
N SER A 382 18.66 -3.04 -20.76
CA SER A 382 18.41 -4.41 -20.30
C SER A 382 17.49 -4.50 -19.07
N TRP A 383 17.18 -3.38 -18.41
CA TRP A 383 16.37 -3.43 -17.20
C TRP A 383 14.90 -3.75 -17.48
N ASN A 384 14.30 -4.55 -16.61
CA ASN A 384 12.90 -4.92 -16.73
C ASN A 384 11.95 -3.76 -16.38
N LYS A 385 11.07 -3.38 -17.35
CA LYS A 385 10.12 -2.26 -17.18
C LYS A 385 9.14 -2.45 -16.01
N GLY A 386 8.82 -3.70 -15.61
CA GLY A 386 7.95 -3.99 -14.48
C GLY A 386 8.60 -3.74 -13.12
N VAL A 387 9.94 -3.61 -13.08
CA VAL A 387 10.73 -3.49 -11.85
C VAL A 387 11.32 -2.08 -11.65
N ILE A 388 11.58 -1.31 -12.71
CA ILE A 388 12.24 0.01 -12.64
C ILE A 388 11.56 0.99 -11.66
N GLY A 389 10.24 0.90 -11.47
CA GLY A 389 9.53 1.74 -10.50
C GLY A 389 9.86 1.40 -9.04
N ILE A 390 10.19 0.14 -8.74
CA ILE A 390 10.67 -0.27 -7.41
C ILE A 390 12.09 0.26 -7.22
N VAL A 391 12.94 0.12 -8.24
CA VAL A 391 14.31 0.63 -8.24
C VAL A 391 14.34 2.14 -8.00
N ALA A 392 13.48 2.91 -8.69
CA ALA A 392 13.37 4.35 -8.47
C ALA A 392 13.07 4.71 -7.01
N SER A 393 12.14 3.98 -6.36
CA SER A 393 11.86 4.18 -4.94
C SER A 393 13.06 3.86 -4.05
N ARG A 394 13.81 2.79 -4.35
CA ARG A 394 15.02 2.43 -3.59
C ARG A 394 16.17 3.45 -3.76
N LEU A 395 16.29 4.05 -4.94
CA LEU A 395 17.30 5.10 -5.15
C LEU A 395 16.98 6.33 -4.31
N ILE A 396 15.72 6.72 -4.17
CA ILE A 396 15.31 7.83 -3.30
C ILE A 396 15.64 7.54 -1.83
N GLU A 397 15.47 6.30 -1.36
CA GLU A 397 15.86 5.91 0.01
C GLU A 397 17.35 6.16 0.29
N ASN A 398 18.20 6.23 -0.74
CA ASN A 398 19.63 6.41 -0.61
C ASN A 398 20.11 7.82 -0.91
N TYR A 399 19.51 8.50 -1.88
CA TYR A 399 20.01 9.78 -2.40
C TYR A 399 19.01 10.93 -2.28
N TYR A 400 17.78 10.66 -1.87
CA TYR A 400 16.69 11.59 -1.61
C TYR A 400 16.57 12.74 -2.63
N LYS A 401 16.48 12.38 -3.90
CA LYS A 401 16.29 13.30 -5.03
C LYS A 401 15.16 12.82 -5.92
N PRO A 402 14.42 13.69 -6.63
CA PRO A 402 13.50 13.27 -7.68
C PRO A 402 14.22 12.34 -8.65
N THR A 403 13.69 11.13 -8.85
CA THR A 403 14.42 10.03 -9.50
C THR A 403 13.63 9.46 -10.67
N LEU A 404 14.31 9.30 -11.82
CA LEU A 404 13.80 8.56 -12.97
C LEU A 404 14.72 7.40 -13.31
N VAL A 405 14.11 6.24 -13.51
CA VAL A 405 14.80 5.03 -13.97
C VAL A 405 14.25 4.66 -15.34
N PHE A 406 15.13 4.71 -16.34
CA PHE A 406 14.81 4.45 -17.75
C PHE A 406 15.24 3.05 -18.16
N THR A 407 14.49 2.48 -19.11
CA THR A 407 14.85 1.26 -19.85
C THR A 407 14.32 1.35 -21.28
N GLU A 408 14.58 0.34 -22.10
CA GLU A 408 14.04 0.22 -23.44
C GLU A 408 12.67 -0.46 -23.42
N GLY A 409 11.70 0.09 -24.16
CA GLY A 409 10.39 -0.49 -24.36
C GLY A 409 10.38 -1.50 -25.52
N ASN A 410 9.21 -2.09 -25.79
CA ASN A 410 9.08 -3.19 -26.75
C ASN A 410 9.34 -2.76 -28.20
N ASN A 411 9.16 -1.49 -28.53
CA ASN A 411 9.32 -0.95 -29.90
C ASN A 411 10.60 -0.11 -30.04
N GLY A 412 11.53 -0.23 -29.09
CA GLY A 412 12.79 0.53 -29.08
C GLY A 412 12.67 1.96 -28.52
N GLU A 413 11.47 2.37 -28.06
CA GLU A 413 11.28 3.60 -27.31
C GLU A 413 11.92 3.52 -25.93
N MET A 414 12.27 4.66 -25.35
CA MET A 414 12.66 4.74 -23.95
C MET A 414 11.41 4.84 -23.07
N VAL A 415 11.34 4.00 -22.04
CA VAL A 415 10.29 4.06 -21.02
C VAL A 415 10.90 4.32 -19.67
N ALA A 416 10.23 5.12 -18.84
CA ALA A 416 10.71 5.44 -17.50
C ALA A 416 9.64 5.34 -16.43
N SER A 417 10.10 5.04 -15.22
CA SER A 417 9.33 5.23 -14.00
C SER A 417 9.96 6.32 -13.17
N ALA A 418 9.16 7.32 -12.81
CA ALA A 418 9.54 8.46 -12.02
C ALA A 418 9.00 8.33 -10.59
N ARG A 419 9.79 8.74 -9.62
CA ARG A 419 9.41 8.85 -8.20
C ARG A 419 9.90 10.18 -7.64
N SER A 420 9.12 10.74 -6.72
CA SER A 420 9.42 12.05 -6.12
C SER A 420 9.85 11.94 -4.67
N VAL A 421 10.54 12.96 -4.20
CA VAL A 421 10.72 13.24 -2.77
C VAL A 421 9.45 13.90 -2.21
N ALA A 422 9.32 13.94 -0.88
CA ALA A 422 8.15 14.52 -0.24
C ALA A 422 7.89 15.96 -0.72
N ASP A 423 6.62 16.26 -0.97
CA ASP A 423 6.09 17.57 -1.37
C ASP A 423 6.61 18.16 -2.69
N PHE A 424 7.51 17.49 -3.41
CA PHE A 424 7.91 17.89 -4.77
C PHE A 424 6.99 17.25 -5.81
N ASP A 425 6.41 18.06 -6.69
CA ASP A 425 5.49 17.59 -7.73
C ASP A 425 6.25 17.16 -8.99
N ILE A 426 6.51 15.84 -9.10
CA ILE A 426 7.22 15.29 -10.27
C ILE A 426 6.38 15.34 -11.54
N HIS A 427 5.04 15.35 -11.43
CA HIS A 427 4.16 15.45 -12.58
C HIS A 427 4.34 16.80 -13.28
N LYS A 428 4.39 17.91 -12.52
CA LYS A 428 4.67 19.24 -13.07
C LYS A 428 6.05 19.33 -13.71
N ALA A 429 7.06 18.66 -13.12
CA ALA A 429 8.39 18.61 -13.70
C ALA A 429 8.40 17.87 -15.05
N LEU A 430 7.60 16.82 -15.19
CA LEU A 430 7.42 16.12 -16.45
C LEU A 430 6.57 16.94 -17.44
N GLU A 431 5.52 17.60 -16.98
CA GLU A 431 4.68 18.47 -17.81
C GLU A 431 5.51 19.57 -18.49
N PHE A 432 6.50 20.13 -17.81
CA PHE A 432 7.46 21.10 -18.37
C PHE A 432 8.27 20.54 -19.55
N CYS A 433 8.45 19.22 -19.61
CA CYS A 433 9.16 18.51 -20.68
C CYS A 433 8.20 17.76 -21.63
N SER A 434 6.90 18.03 -21.58
CA SER A 434 5.86 17.22 -22.23
C SER A 434 6.00 17.11 -23.76
N ASP A 435 6.58 18.11 -24.42
CA ASP A 435 6.88 18.15 -25.84
C ASP A 435 7.93 17.11 -26.31
N LEU A 436 8.68 16.53 -25.36
CA LEU A 436 9.66 15.48 -25.61
C LEU A 436 9.07 14.06 -25.50
N PHE A 437 7.83 13.91 -25.02
CA PHE A 437 7.24 12.63 -24.72
C PHE A 437 6.28 12.14 -25.79
N MET A 438 6.28 10.83 -26.02
CA MET A 438 5.22 10.14 -26.74
C MET A 438 3.97 9.99 -25.86
N LYS A 439 4.18 9.61 -24.58
CA LYS A 439 3.16 9.50 -23.54
C LYS A 439 3.75 9.81 -22.17
N PHE A 440 2.98 10.44 -21.31
CA PHE A 440 3.30 10.53 -19.89
C PHE A 440 2.03 10.60 -19.06
N GLY A 441 2.12 10.23 -17.80
CA GLY A 441 1.01 10.32 -16.86
C GLY A 441 1.44 9.92 -15.45
N GLY A 442 0.63 10.27 -14.48
CA GLY A 442 0.89 9.99 -13.07
C GLY A 442 0.33 11.05 -12.15
N HIS A 443 0.94 11.14 -10.97
CA HIS A 443 0.57 12.05 -9.90
C HIS A 443 1.81 12.71 -9.31
N GLN A 444 1.61 13.59 -8.34
CA GLN A 444 2.69 14.33 -7.66
C GLN A 444 3.86 13.44 -7.20
N ALA A 445 3.59 12.25 -6.66
CA ALA A 445 4.63 11.38 -6.06
C ALA A 445 5.25 10.37 -7.03
N ALA A 446 4.54 10.01 -8.10
CA ALA A 446 4.96 8.96 -9.03
C ALA A 446 4.36 9.17 -10.42
N ALA A 447 5.16 8.93 -11.45
CA ALA A 447 4.73 9.04 -12.83
C ALA A 447 5.45 8.01 -13.71
N GLY A 448 4.92 7.84 -14.93
CA GLY A 448 5.54 7.07 -15.99
C GLY A 448 5.55 7.86 -17.29
N LEU A 449 6.52 7.60 -18.15
CA LEU A 449 6.62 8.24 -19.45
C LEU A 449 7.23 7.31 -20.51
N SER A 450 7.01 7.66 -21.77
CA SER A 450 7.74 7.09 -22.91
C SER A 450 8.18 8.21 -23.87
N MET A 451 9.35 8.03 -24.50
CA MET A 451 9.95 9.01 -25.39
C MET A 451 10.85 8.36 -26.44
N GLU A 452 11.16 9.09 -27.51
CA GLU A 452 12.16 8.69 -28.48
C GLU A 452 13.58 8.82 -27.89
N LYS A 453 14.47 7.91 -28.30
CA LYS A 453 15.83 7.82 -27.72
C LYS A 453 16.70 9.05 -28.01
N ASP A 454 16.50 9.71 -29.12
CA ASP A 454 17.22 10.93 -29.51
C ASP A 454 16.88 12.14 -28.66
N LYS A 455 15.73 12.13 -27.94
CA LYS A 455 15.29 13.18 -27.01
C LYS A 455 15.87 13.06 -25.61
N PHE A 456 16.53 11.94 -25.30
CA PHE A 456 16.94 11.64 -23.93
C PHE A 456 17.95 12.62 -23.34
N GLU A 457 18.95 13.05 -24.12
CA GLU A 457 19.96 13.99 -23.62
C GLU A 457 19.36 15.39 -23.37
N GLU A 458 18.47 15.85 -24.25
CA GLU A 458 17.74 17.11 -24.05
C GLU A 458 16.84 17.04 -22.81
N PHE A 459 16.13 15.93 -22.63
CA PHE A 459 15.30 15.69 -21.46
C PHE A 459 16.11 15.79 -20.15
N LYS A 460 17.28 15.13 -20.07
CA LYS A 460 18.12 15.18 -18.85
C LYS A 460 18.49 16.61 -18.45
N VAL A 461 18.83 17.45 -19.43
CA VAL A 461 19.20 18.84 -19.15
C VAL A 461 17.98 19.64 -18.67
N ARG A 462 16.86 19.57 -19.40
CA ARG A 462 15.65 20.34 -19.06
C ARG A 462 15.03 19.92 -17.73
N PHE A 463 15.00 18.62 -17.46
CA PHE A 463 14.47 18.11 -16.19
C PHE A 463 15.34 18.53 -15.01
N GLU A 464 16.67 18.42 -15.11
CA GLU A 464 17.60 18.87 -14.09
C GLU A 464 17.47 20.39 -13.79
N GLU A 465 17.35 21.23 -14.84
CA GLU A 465 17.12 22.66 -14.70
C GLU A 465 15.80 22.97 -13.99
N TYR A 466 14.72 22.27 -14.35
CA TYR A 466 13.43 22.45 -13.69
C TYR A 466 13.50 22.08 -12.21
N VAL A 467 14.09 20.93 -11.88
CA VAL A 467 14.24 20.49 -10.48
C VAL A 467 15.08 21.48 -9.71
N LYS A 468 16.22 21.92 -10.25
CA LYS A 468 17.10 22.91 -9.61
C LYS A 468 16.37 24.23 -9.28
N MET A 469 15.52 24.70 -10.18
CA MET A 469 14.78 25.97 -10.00
C MET A 469 13.60 25.84 -9.02
N ASN A 470 13.00 24.67 -8.88
CA ASN A 470 11.73 24.50 -8.18
C ASN A 470 11.81 23.73 -6.87
N ILE A 471 12.90 22.98 -6.63
CA ILE A 471 13.06 22.21 -5.37
C ILE A 471 13.33 23.16 -4.20
N GLN A 472 12.54 22.99 -3.14
CA GLN A 472 12.67 23.79 -1.92
C GLN A 472 13.67 23.16 -0.95
N GLU A 473 14.27 23.95 -0.06
CA GLU A 473 15.26 23.45 0.93
C GLU A 473 14.71 22.32 1.81
N HIS A 474 13.44 22.38 2.22
CA HIS A 474 12.82 21.32 3.03
C HIS A 474 12.57 20.03 2.26
N GLN A 475 12.67 20.03 0.94
CA GLN A 475 12.51 18.87 0.05
C GLN A 475 13.84 18.18 -0.28
N LYS A 476 14.96 18.75 0.15
CA LYS A 476 16.31 18.18 -0.10
C LYS A 476 16.73 17.16 0.94
N GLU A 477 16.09 17.14 2.09
CA GLU A 477 16.38 16.23 3.20
C GLU A 477 15.10 15.51 3.63
N PRO A 478 15.16 14.20 3.94
CA PRO A 478 14.01 13.50 4.46
C PRO A 478 13.61 14.06 5.83
N SER A 479 12.32 14.17 6.07
CA SER A 479 11.79 14.67 7.34
C SER A 479 11.06 13.59 8.12
N ILE A 480 11.16 13.62 9.44
CA ILE A 480 10.37 12.81 10.35
C ILE A 480 9.49 13.71 11.22
N TYR A 481 8.19 13.46 11.20
CA TYR A 481 7.22 14.23 12.00
C TYR A 481 7.07 13.60 13.38
N ILE A 482 7.37 14.38 14.42
CA ILE A 482 7.35 13.96 15.82
C ILE A 482 5.98 14.30 16.41
N ASP A 483 5.29 13.30 16.94
CA ASP A 483 3.98 13.48 17.59
C ASP A 483 4.12 14.02 19.01
N SER A 484 5.12 13.57 19.79
CA SER A 484 5.35 14.08 21.15
C SER A 484 6.75 13.75 21.67
N VAL A 485 7.22 14.56 22.61
CA VAL A 485 8.37 14.24 23.47
C VAL A 485 7.84 13.54 24.71
N VAL A 486 8.46 12.42 25.09
CA VAL A 486 8.05 11.58 26.21
C VAL A 486 9.22 11.31 27.15
N LYS A 487 8.89 10.95 28.40
CA LYS A 487 9.85 10.43 29.37
C LYS A 487 9.78 8.89 29.38
N PRO A 488 10.83 8.20 29.84
CA PRO A 488 10.78 6.74 29.97
C PRO A 488 9.61 6.23 30.80
N GLU A 489 9.15 7.02 31.79
CA GLU A 489 8.01 6.72 32.68
C GLU A 489 6.67 6.68 31.97
N ASP A 490 6.51 7.47 30.92
CA ASP A 490 5.29 7.52 30.10
C ASP A 490 5.09 6.22 29.32
N LEU A 491 6.16 5.47 29.05
CA LEU A 491 6.14 4.18 28.36
C LEU A 491 5.74 3.04 29.32
N ASN A 492 4.58 3.16 29.89
CA ASN A 492 4.00 2.22 30.84
C ASN A 492 2.97 1.28 30.18
N ARG A 493 2.37 0.37 30.99
CA ARG A 493 1.41 -0.61 30.50
C ARG A 493 0.13 0.03 29.96
N GLU A 494 -0.32 1.11 30.55
CA GLU A 494 -1.51 1.87 30.13
C GLU A 494 -1.30 2.44 28.74
N PHE A 495 -0.15 3.08 28.52
CA PHE A 495 0.22 3.64 27.21
C PHE A 495 0.37 2.56 26.12
N PHE A 496 1.01 1.42 26.43
CA PHE A 496 1.10 0.33 25.44
C PHE A 496 -0.27 -0.25 25.10
N ASN A 497 -1.19 -0.36 26.07
CA ASN A 497 -2.56 -0.79 25.81
C ASN A 497 -3.33 0.24 24.96
N PHE A 498 -3.13 1.53 25.18
CA PHE A 498 -3.68 2.58 24.35
C PHE A 498 -3.11 2.50 22.92
N HIS A 499 -1.78 2.42 22.78
CA HIS A 499 -1.12 2.30 21.48
C HIS A 499 -1.68 1.14 20.64
N ARG A 500 -1.89 -0.03 21.27
CA ARG A 500 -2.51 -1.19 20.60
C ARG A 500 -3.92 -0.89 20.08
N LYS A 501 -4.70 -0.08 20.81
CA LYS A 501 -6.07 0.29 20.40
C LYS A 501 -6.08 1.28 19.22
N LEU A 502 -4.98 1.97 18.94
CA LEU A 502 -4.86 2.83 17.76
C LEU A 502 -4.84 2.02 16.46
N ALA A 503 -4.41 0.76 16.49
CA ALA A 503 -4.40 -0.11 15.31
C ALA A 503 -5.84 -0.34 14.72
N PRO A 504 -5.96 -0.61 13.41
CA PRO A 504 -4.91 -0.77 12.41
C PRO A 504 -4.24 0.55 12.00
N PHE A 505 -2.93 0.49 11.77
CA PHE A 505 -2.14 1.64 11.34
C PHE A 505 -2.05 1.70 9.81
N GLY A 506 -1.95 2.90 9.26
CA GLY A 506 -1.85 3.18 7.82
C GLY A 506 -1.88 4.69 7.56
N PRO A 507 -1.97 5.15 6.29
CA PRO A 507 -2.06 6.57 5.98
C PRO A 507 -3.12 7.29 6.83
N HIS A 508 -2.84 8.49 7.26
CA HIS A 508 -3.65 9.31 8.18
C HIS A 508 -3.90 8.71 9.59
N ASN A 509 -3.43 7.48 9.85
CA ASN A 509 -3.37 6.87 11.19
C ASN A 509 -2.03 6.12 11.35
N MET A 510 -0.92 6.79 11.11
CA MET A 510 0.41 6.22 11.27
C MET A 510 0.73 5.91 12.74
N LYS A 511 1.67 4.97 12.98
CA LYS A 511 2.20 4.77 14.33
C LYS A 511 2.77 6.08 14.85
N PRO A 512 2.46 6.47 16.12
CA PRO A 512 3.05 7.66 16.72
C PRO A 512 4.57 7.61 16.69
N VAL A 513 5.19 8.69 16.25
CA VAL A 513 6.64 8.88 16.39
C VAL A 513 6.88 9.71 17.64
N LEU A 514 7.55 9.11 18.59
CA LEU A 514 7.85 9.70 19.89
C LEU A 514 9.35 9.96 20.04
N VAL A 515 9.71 10.90 20.91
CA VAL A 515 11.10 11.24 21.19
C VAL A 515 11.39 11.10 22.69
N LEU A 516 12.42 10.32 23.01
CA LEU A 516 13.09 10.35 24.32
C LEU A 516 14.30 11.28 24.21
N LYS A 517 14.43 12.23 25.12
CA LYS A 517 15.54 13.16 25.15
C LYS A 517 16.60 12.77 26.17
N ASN A 518 17.87 13.01 25.80
CA ASN A 518 19.03 12.88 26.66
C ASN A 518 19.09 11.53 27.40
N VAL A 519 18.85 10.45 26.70
CA VAL A 519 18.94 9.08 27.22
C VAL A 519 20.31 8.46 26.93
N LYS A 520 20.61 7.36 27.62
CA LYS A 520 21.82 6.56 27.41
C LYS A 520 21.50 5.08 27.46
N VAL A 521 22.38 4.29 26.87
CA VAL A 521 22.30 2.83 26.94
C VAL A 521 22.46 2.35 28.36
N ASN A 522 21.58 1.43 28.79
CA ASN A 522 21.73 0.67 30.03
C ASN A 522 22.24 -0.73 29.68
N GLY A 523 23.47 -1.02 30.07
CA GLY A 523 24.14 -2.28 29.77
C GLY A 523 24.96 -2.22 28.49
N TYR A 524 24.70 -3.12 27.54
CA TYR A 524 25.52 -3.29 26.35
C TYR A 524 24.70 -3.11 25.05
N VAL A 525 25.40 -2.72 23.98
CA VAL A 525 24.88 -2.66 22.63
C VAL A 525 25.20 -3.98 21.92
N ARG A 526 24.20 -4.67 21.42
CA ARG A 526 24.32 -5.91 20.67
C ARG A 526 24.09 -5.65 19.19
N LEU A 527 25.05 -6.01 18.36
CA LEU A 527 24.92 -6.02 16.91
C LEU A 527 24.14 -7.27 16.46
N MET A 528 23.33 -7.14 15.40
CA MET A 528 22.45 -8.17 14.88
C MET A 528 22.40 -8.15 13.34
N GLY A 529 21.89 -9.24 12.77
CA GLY A 529 21.74 -9.41 11.32
C GLY A 529 23.02 -9.92 10.67
N LYS A 530 22.93 -10.25 9.38
CA LYS A 530 24.11 -10.54 8.56
C LYS A 530 24.94 -9.26 8.52
N GLU A 531 26.26 -9.36 8.74
CA GLU A 531 27.20 -8.23 8.66
C GLU A 531 26.99 -7.13 9.71
N ASN A 532 26.30 -7.42 10.83
CA ASN A 532 26.12 -6.46 11.94
C ASN A 532 25.42 -5.15 11.55
N THR A 533 24.54 -5.19 10.56
CA THR A 533 23.84 -3.99 10.04
C THR A 533 22.81 -3.42 11.00
N HIS A 534 22.38 -4.19 11.99
CA HIS A 534 21.34 -3.80 12.96
C HIS A 534 21.93 -3.81 14.37
N LEU A 535 21.28 -3.11 15.28
CA LEU A 535 21.66 -3.14 16.70
C LEU A 535 20.43 -3.23 17.61
N LYS A 536 20.69 -3.66 18.85
CA LYS A 536 19.71 -3.61 19.92
C LYS A 536 20.39 -3.32 21.26
N PHE A 537 19.71 -2.56 22.09
CA PHE A 537 20.14 -2.21 23.43
C PHE A 537 18.93 -1.94 24.35
N ASN A 538 19.21 -1.68 25.62
CA ASN A 538 18.18 -1.26 26.55
C ASN A 538 18.41 0.17 27.03
N ILE A 539 17.33 0.86 27.38
CA ILE A 539 17.34 2.08 28.20
C ILE A 539 16.63 1.80 29.52
N LEU A 540 17.08 2.46 30.59
CA LEU A 540 16.50 2.28 31.91
C LEU A 540 15.29 3.19 32.08
N GLN A 541 14.20 2.65 32.63
CA GLN A 541 13.09 3.41 33.17
C GLN A 541 13.39 3.71 34.65
N PRO A 542 13.72 4.97 35.01
CA PRO A 542 14.27 5.26 36.32
C PRO A 542 13.34 4.91 37.49
N THR A 543 12.04 5.16 37.34
CA THR A 543 11.04 4.95 38.42
C THR A 543 10.78 3.49 38.76
N THR A 544 10.87 2.59 37.79
CA THR A 544 10.56 1.16 37.98
C THR A 544 11.80 0.26 37.95
N GLY A 545 12.95 0.78 37.53
CA GLY A 545 14.16 0.00 37.31
C GLY A 545 14.05 -0.97 36.12
N ARG A 546 13.00 -0.89 35.30
CA ARG A 546 12.78 -1.78 34.16
C ARG A 546 13.60 -1.34 32.96
N ASN A 547 14.02 -2.32 32.17
CA ASN A 547 14.62 -2.11 30.88
C ASN A 547 13.56 -1.99 29.79
N ILE A 548 13.71 -0.99 28.92
CA ILE A 548 12.96 -0.83 27.69
C ILE A 548 13.89 -1.20 26.54
N GLU A 549 13.52 -2.23 25.79
CA GLU A 549 14.29 -2.69 24.62
C GLU A 549 14.18 -1.71 23.46
N CYS A 550 15.30 -1.36 22.86
CA CYS A 550 15.40 -0.55 21.63
C CYS A 550 16.03 -1.38 20.52
N VAL A 551 15.48 -1.31 19.31
CA VAL A 551 15.99 -2.01 18.13
C VAL A 551 16.19 -0.99 17.00
N GLY A 552 17.40 -0.93 16.47
CA GLY A 552 17.76 -0.07 15.34
C GLY A 552 18.08 -0.91 14.10
N PHE A 553 17.14 -0.97 13.16
CA PHE A 553 17.41 -1.59 11.87
C PHE A 553 18.24 -0.66 11.00
N ARG A 554 19.38 -1.15 10.49
CA ARG A 554 20.40 -0.39 9.73
C ARG A 554 21.19 0.64 10.56
N PHE A 555 21.14 0.60 11.88
CA PHE A 555 21.89 1.47 12.78
C PHE A 555 23.18 0.85 13.29
N GLY A 556 23.59 -0.34 12.82
CA GLY A 556 24.77 -1.06 13.31
C GLY A 556 26.05 -0.25 13.31
N GLN A 557 26.24 0.63 12.33
CA GLN A 557 27.40 1.54 12.22
C GLN A 557 27.54 2.52 13.39
N PHE A 558 26.44 2.85 14.09
CA PHE A 558 26.43 3.78 15.23
C PHE A 558 26.65 3.09 16.58
N ALA A 559 27.02 1.79 16.59
CA ALA A 559 27.12 1.02 17.84
C ALA A 559 28.09 1.64 18.86
N GLU A 560 29.22 2.20 18.41
CA GLU A 560 30.20 2.85 19.30
C GLU A 560 29.66 4.20 19.83
N ASP A 561 28.97 4.98 19.01
CA ASP A 561 28.35 6.22 19.45
C ASP A 561 27.30 5.97 20.53
N PHE A 562 26.43 4.95 20.36
CA PHE A 562 25.46 4.55 21.37
C PHE A 562 26.09 4.12 22.70
N LYS A 563 27.29 3.52 22.67
CA LYS A 563 28.01 3.14 23.90
C LYS A 563 28.60 4.33 24.63
N ALA A 564 29.09 5.32 23.87
CA ALA A 564 29.93 6.40 24.38
C ALA A 564 29.13 7.66 24.76
N LYS A 565 27.99 7.92 24.12
CA LYS A 565 27.29 9.22 24.15
C LYS A 565 25.90 9.11 24.78
N THR A 566 25.39 10.25 25.23
CA THR A 566 23.94 10.45 25.42
C THR A 566 23.30 10.84 24.09
N PHE A 567 22.01 10.61 23.95
CA PHE A 567 21.34 10.87 22.67
C PHE A 567 19.85 11.18 22.86
N ASP A 568 19.28 11.87 21.88
CA ASP A 568 17.83 11.95 21.68
C ASP A 568 17.43 10.86 20.69
N LEU A 569 16.37 10.12 20.99
CA LEU A 569 15.93 8.96 20.24
C LEU A 569 14.52 9.17 19.69
N ALA A 570 14.37 9.25 18.37
CA ALA A 570 13.06 9.19 17.70
C ALA A 570 12.71 7.72 17.40
N PHE A 571 11.51 7.29 17.79
CA PHE A 571 11.10 5.89 17.69
C PHE A 571 9.60 5.72 17.47
N THR A 572 9.23 4.54 16.99
CA THR A 572 7.86 3.99 17.04
C THR A 572 7.82 2.79 17.96
N ILE A 573 6.64 2.44 18.48
CA ILE A 573 6.45 1.25 19.32
C ILE A 573 6.05 0.07 18.44
N GLU A 574 6.70 -1.07 18.69
CA GLU A 574 6.41 -2.34 18.03
C GLU A 574 6.09 -3.43 19.05
N GLU A 575 5.26 -4.39 18.66
CA GLU A 575 4.99 -5.58 19.45
C GLU A 575 5.78 -6.78 18.90
N ASN A 576 6.38 -7.54 19.80
CA ASN A 576 6.98 -8.82 19.50
C ASN A 576 6.15 -9.93 20.14
N HIS A 577 5.62 -10.82 19.30
CA HIS A 577 4.84 -11.98 19.70
C HIS A 577 5.70 -13.23 19.61
N TRP A 578 6.11 -13.78 20.77
CA TRP A 578 6.95 -14.96 20.82
C TRP A 578 6.44 -15.99 21.82
N LYS A 579 6.12 -17.19 21.35
CA LYS A 579 5.62 -18.32 22.19
C LYS A 579 4.48 -17.93 23.12
N GLY A 580 3.52 -17.12 22.65
CA GLY A 580 2.37 -16.65 23.42
C GLY A 580 2.64 -15.46 24.33
N ASN A 581 3.90 -15.01 24.45
CA ASN A 581 4.25 -13.79 25.17
C ASN A 581 4.25 -12.59 24.23
N VAL A 582 3.76 -11.46 24.73
CA VAL A 582 3.79 -10.17 24.03
C VAL A 582 4.76 -9.25 24.75
N SER A 583 5.77 -8.78 24.06
CA SER A 583 6.68 -7.76 24.54
C SER A 583 6.67 -6.55 23.62
N HIS A 584 7.02 -5.38 24.15
CA HIS A 584 7.10 -4.15 23.38
C HIS A 584 8.55 -3.74 23.27
N PHE A 585 8.91 -3.19 22.11
CA PHE A 585 10.23 -2.57 21.90
C PHE A 585 10.08 -1.26 21.14
N LEU A 586 11.09 -0.39 21.31
CA LEU A 586 11.20 0.86 20.59
C LEU A 586 11.95 0.62 19.27
N ASN A 587 11.25 0.78 18.15
CA ASN A 587 11.86 0.70 16.84
C ASN A 587 12.45 2.07 16.49
N ILE A 588 13.78 2.17 16.47
CA ILE A 588 14.51 3.40 16.22
C ILE A 588 14.24 3.89 14.80
N ARG A 589 13.83 5.15 14.70
CA ARG A 589 13.59 5.84 13.42
C ARG A 589 14.74 6.77 13.09
N ASP A 590 15.27 7.48 14.09
CA ASP A 590 16.43 8.36 13.95
C ASP A 590 17.03 8.65 15.33
N VAL A 591 18.27 9.18 15.35
CA VAL A 591 19.00 9.49 16.58
C VAL A 591 19.81 10.77 16.42
N LYS A 592 19.87 11.58 17.49
CA LYS A 592 20.77 12.73 17.61
C LYS A 592 21.68 12.52 18.80
N PHE A 593 22.98 12.33 18.53
CA PHE A 593 23.99 12.16 19.57
C PHE A 593 24.41 13.50 20.16
N HIS A 594 24.64 13.53 21.47
CA HIS A 594 25.21 14.66 22.18
C HIS A 594 26.69 14.41 22.49
N ASN A 595 27.50 15.45 22.40
CA ASN A 595 28.95 15.37 22.67
C ASN A 595 29.26 15.15 24.15
#